data_930ec6b3169035a282f17047e53c2fe1
#
_entry.id   930ec6b3169035a282f17047e53c2fe1
#
_cell.length_a   1.000
_cell.length_b   1.000
_cell.length_c   1.000
_cell.angle_alpha   90.00
_cell.angle_beta   90.00
_cell.angle_gamma   90.00
#
_symmetry.space_group_name_H-M   'P 1'
#
loop_
_entity.id
_entity.type
_entity.pdbx_description
1 polymer ?
#
loop_
_entity_poly.entity_id
_entity_poly.type
_entity_poly.pdbx_seq_one_letter_code
_entity_poly.pdbx_strand_id
1 'polypeptide(L)'
;MDTDLLRAFVTVAECQGFSAAGRVLHRTQSAISLQIKRLEDQMGKSLFARTSRSVILTADGERLLPYARHMLKLEDEAREAMGERPMGERIRFGTSEEQANAYLPELLPRFAEVYPNTRIEVICDISANLVEDFQQGLLDVVLSVRHEPTQSGQLLGWEPMVWIAAEDADPTRGHTLPLALNPEGCIFRAHALAALGRQERRWELRYTSQSPTGINLPVQAGLAITVKTPRSLPHNCRILDEASGLPPLGQVEIEMHRRPGHASEAFDLFCQQLEDVVTHSDDVTAPATLKSTDY
;
A
#
# COMPACT_ATOMS: atom_id res chain seq x y z
N MET A 1 -31.27 0.16 -7.51
CA MET A 1 -30.46 1.39 -7.45
C MET A 1 -29.84 1.55 -8.83
N ASP A 2 -29.90 2.74 -9.42
CA ASP A 2 -29.38 3.00 -10.79
C ASP A 2 -27.86 3.21 -10.71
N THR A 3 -27.10 2.43 -11.47
CA THR A 3 -25.63 2.49 -11.49
C THR A 3 -25.09 3.81 -12.04
N ASP A 4 -25.82 4.48 -12.95
CA ASP A 4 -25.46 5.82 -13.42
C ASP A 4 -25.49 6.86 -12.29
N LEU A 5 -26.43 6.74 -11.34
CA LEU A 5 -26.51 7.62 -10.17
C LEU A 5 -25.36 7.33 -9.19
N LEU A 6 -25.02 6.05 -9.00
CA LEU A 6 -23.87 5.65 -8.17
C LEU A 6 -22.55 6.12 -8.78
N ARG A 7 -22.40 6.02 -10.09
CA ARG A 7 -21.21 6.50 -10.82
C ARG A 7 -21.03 8.01 -10.66
N ALA A 8 -22.12 8.78 -10.78
CA ALA A 8 -22.09 10.21 -10.52
C ALA A 8 -21.71 10.52 -9.06
N PHE A 9 -22.25 9.77 -8.09
CA PHE A 9 -21.97 9.93 -6.67
C PHE A 9 -20.48 9.68 -6.35
N VAL A 10 -19.93 8.53 -6.78
CA VAL A 10 -18.52 8.17 -6.57
C VAL A 10 -17.60 9.21 -7.20
N THR A 11 -17.87 9.61 -8.46
CA THR A 11 -17.03 10.59 -9.17
C THR A 11 -17.07 11.97 -8.49
N VAL A 12 -18.22 12.42 -7.96
CA VAL A 12 -18.30 13.70 -7.21
C VAL A 12 -17.50 13.61 -5.92
N ALA A 13 -17.53 12.47 -5.21
CA ALA A 13 -16.77 12.24 -4.00
C ALA A 13 -15.25 12.29 -4.27
N GLU A 14 -14.79 11.62 -5.32
CA GLU A 14 -13.37 11.58 -5.72
C GLU A 14 -12.86 12.93 -6.23
N CYS A 15 -13.64 13.62 -7.04
CA CYS A 15 -13.27 14.93 -7.56
C CYS A 15 -13.49 16.08 -6.57
N GLN A 16 -14.13 15.82 -5.44
CA GLN A 16 -14.55 16.81 -4.44
C GLN A 16 -15.30 18.01 -5.03
N GLY A 17 -16.01 17.79 -6.17
CA GLY A 17 -16.69 18.87 -6.87
C GLY A 17 -17.56 18.44 -8.04
N PHE A 18 -18.76 19.03 -8.15
CA PHE A 18 -19.74 18.72 -9.20
C PHE A 18 -19.26 19.10 -10.61
N SER A 19 -18.56 20.23 -10.74
CA SER A 19 -18.03 20.67 -12.04
C SER A 19 -16.86 19.80 -12.51
N ALA A 20 -16.02 19.35 -11.60
CA ALA A 20 -14.92 18.43 -11.90
C ALA A 20 -15.47 17.05 -12.31
N ALA A 21 -16.42 16.52 -11.56
CA ALA A 21 -17.10 15.26 -11.89
C ALA A 21 -17.81 15.34 -13.25
N GLY A 22 -18.44 16.48 -13.55
CA GLY A 22 -19.06 16.69 -14.86
C GLY A 22 -18.08 16.58 -16.02
N ARG A 23 -16.86 17.10 -15.87
CA ARG A 23 -15.80 16.96 -16.88
C ARG A 23 -15.36 15.51 -17.06
N VAL A 24 -15.19 14.79 -15.97
CA VAL A 24 -14.78 13.37 -15.98
C VAL A 24 -15.86 12.51 -16.66
N LEU A 25 -17.14 12.76 -16.37
CA LEU A 25 -18.25 11.99 -16.90
C LEU A 25 -18.80 12.53 -18.23
N HIS A 26 -18.17 13.57 -18.82
CA HIS A 26 -18.63 14.24 -20.04
C HIS A 26 -20.10 14.71 -19.95
N ARG A 27 -20.50 15.23 -18.77
CA ARG A 27 -21.84 15.75 -18.46
C ARG A 27 -21.75 17.19 -17.91
N THR A 28 -22.85 17.91 -18.02
CA THR A 28 -22.92 19.25 -17.42
C THR A 28 -22.99 19.15 -15.88
N GLN A 29 -22.52 20.18 -15.19
CA GLN A 29 -22.61 20.26 -13.72
C GLN A 29 -24.07 20.15 -13.24
N SER A 30 -25.01 20.73 -13.97
CA SER A 30 -26.44 20.64 -13.65
C SER A 30 -26.99 19.20 -13.79
N ALA A 31 -26.53 18.45 -14.79
CA ALA A 31 -26.89 17.04 -14.95
C ALA A 31 -26.36 16.18 -13.78
N ILE A 32 -25.11 16.38 -13.38
CA ILE A 32 -24.53 15.70 -12.21
C ILE A 32 -25.30 16.07 -10.94
N SER A 33 -25.59 17.36 -10.72
CA SER A 33 -26.38 17.80 -9.54
C SER A 33 -27.76 17.15 -9.49
N LEU A 34 -28.42 16.98 -10.66
CA LEU A 34 -29.72 16.32 -10.73
C LEU A 34 -29.60 14.82 -10.42
N GLN A 35 -28.55 14.15 -10.91
CA GLN A 35 -28.30 12.75 -10.61
C GLN A 35 -28.08 12.53 -9.11
N ILE A 36 -27.24 13.36 -8.47
CA ILE A 36 -27.02 13.29 -7.03
C ILE A 36 -28.32 13.52 -6.26
N LYS A 37 -29.10 14.56 -6.64
CA LYS A 37 -30.38 14.80 -5.98
C LYS A 37 -31.32 13.60 -6.10
N ARG A 38 -31.42 12.96 -7.27
CA ARG A 38 -32.23 11.75 -7.44
C ARG A 38 -31.75 10.60 -6.55
N LEU A 39 -30.44 10.42 -6.39
CA LEU A 39 -29.90 9.40 -5.50
C LEU A 39 -30.24 9.73 -4.04
N GLU A 40 -30.07 10.97 -3.60
CA GLU A 40 -30.44 11.45 -2.27
C GLU A 40 -31.95 11.26 -1.98
N ASP A 41 -32.79 11.58 -2.96
CA ASP A 41 -34.24 11.37 -2.89
C ASP A 41 -34.58 9.87 -2.75
N GLN A 42 -33.93 8.99 -3.49
CA GLN A 42 -34.12 7.53 -3.39
C GLN A 42 -33.66 6.97 -2.03
N MET A 43 -32.58 7.50 -1.48
CA MET A 43 -32.04 7.07 -0.18
C MET A 43 -32.73 7.74 1.01
N GLY A 44 -33.47 8.82 0.78
CA GLY A 44 -34.06 9.62 1.84
C GLY A 44 -33.04 10.32 2.72
N LYS A 45 -31.83 10.54 2.21
CA LYS A 45 -30.66 11.06 2.94
C LYS A 45 -29.87 12.01 2.06
N SER A 46 -29.30 13.05 2.68
CA SER A 46 -28.30 13.89 2.00
C SER A 46 -26.93 13.21 2.06
N LEU A 47 -26.29 13.04 0.93
CA LEU A 47 -25.01 12.36 0.79
C LEU A 47 -23.83 13.34 0.77
N PHE A 48 -24.08 14.60 0.40
CA PHE A 48 -23.08 15.67 0.40
C PHE A 48 -23.50 16.84 1.27
N ALA A 49 -22.56 17.35 2.06
CA ALA A 49 -22.65 18.66 2.70
C ALA A 49 -22.09 19.70 1.70
N ARG A 50 -22.94 20.66 1.31
CA ARG A 50 -22.57 21.74 0.39
C ARG A 50 -22.14 22.95 1.21
N THR A 51 -20.86 23.30 1.14
CA THR A 51 -20.36 24.57 1.59
C THR A 51 -20.06 25.48 0.39
N SER A 52 -19.90 26.78 0.62
CA SER A 52 -19.57 27.72 -0.48
C SER A 52 -18.18 27.47 -1.10
N ARG A 53 -17.35 26.60 -0.50
CA ARG A 53 -15.97 26.38 -0.93
C ARG A 53 -15.60 24.90 -1.16
N SER A 54 -16.43 23.94 -0.72
CA SER A 54 -16.11 22.52 -0.80
C SER A 54 -17.37 21.65 -0.88
N VAL A 55 -17.23 20.50 -1.51
CA VAL A 55 -18.21 19.40 -1.54
C VAL A 55 -17.60 18.29 -0.69
N ILE A 56 -18.22 18.01 0.45
CA ILE A 56 -17.74 17.01 1.41
C ILE A 56 -18.84 15.98 1.61
N LEU A 57 -18.49 14.72 1.76
CA LEU A 57 -19.45 13.67 2.11
C LEU A 57 -20.08 13.93 3.49
N THR A 58 -21.35 13.60 3.64
CA THR A 58 -22.00 13.45 4.95
C THR A 58 -21.63 12.09 5.54
N ALA A 59 -21.93 11.86 6.83
CA ALA A 59 -21.77 10.54 7.44
C ALA A 59 -22.56 9.44 6.69
N ASP A 60 -23.73 9.76 6.12
CA ASP A 60 -24.49 8.83 5.29
C ASP A 60 -23.83 8.64 3.92
N GLY A 61 -23.20 9.69 3.36
CA GLY A 61 -22.38 9.60 2.14
C GLY A 61 -21.14 8.72 2.33
N GLU A 62 -20.41 8.90 3.43
CA GLU A 62 -19.26 8.05 3.77
C GLU A 62 -19.65 6.58 3.92
N ARG A 63 -20.80 6.30 4.53
CA ARG A 63 -21.33 4.93 4.64
C ARG A 63 -21.73 4.34 3.30
N LEU A 64 -22.31 5.14 2.38
CA LEU A 64 -22.74 4.65 1.06
C LEU A 64 -21.57 4.42 0.12
N LEU A 65 -20.49 5.21 0.23
CA LEU A 65 -19.38 5.23 -0.74
C LEU A 65 -18.78 3.84 -1.01
N PRO A 66 -18.41 3.03 0.00
CA PRO A 66 -17.85 1.70 -0.24
C PRO A 66 -18.86 0.76 -0.94
N TYR A 67 -20.14 0.83 -0.59
CA TYR A 67 -21.17 0.04 -1.27
C TYR A 67 -21.38 0.47 -2.72
N ALA A 68 -21.40 1.78 -2.97
CA ALA A 68 -21.54 2.32 -4.32
C ALA A 68 -20.40 1.86 -5.24
N ARG A 69 -19.17 1.93 -4.75
CA ARG A 69 -17.98 1.44 -5.45
C ARG A 69 -18.07 -0.06 -5.74
N HIS A 70 -18.47 -0.84 -4.76
CA HIS A 70 -18.61 -2.29 -4.91
C HIS A 70 -19.68 -2.67 -5.95
N MET A 71 -20.82 -1.97 -5.94
CA MET A 71 -21.91 -2.19 -6.93
C MET A 71 -21.46 -1.83 -8.34
N LEU A 72 -20.75 -0.72 -8.53
CA LEU A 72 -20.19 -0.33 -9.83
C LEU A 72 -19.17 -1.35 -10.34
N LYS A 73 -18.36 -1.90 -9.42
CA LYS A 73 -17.40 -2.95 -9.76
C LYS A 73 -18.12 -4.22 -10.22
N LEU A 74 -19.17 -4.66 -9.51
CA LEU A 74 -19.96 -5.82 -9.92
C LEU A 74 -20.63 -5.62 -11.28
N GLU A 75 -21.10 -4.38 -11.58
CA GLU A 75 -21.61 -4.04 -12.90
C GLU A 75 -20.53 -4.21 -13.97
N ASP A 76 -19.33 -3.68 -13.72
CA ASP A 76 -18.19 -3.78 -14.65
C ASP A 76 -17.78 -5.25 -14.85
N GLU A 77 -17.69 -6.05 -13.78
CA GLU A 77 -17.42 -7.51 -13.85
C GLU A 77 -18.49 -8.28 -14.64
N ALA A 78 -19.77 -7.96 -14.42
CA ALA A 78 -20.86 -8.57 -15.18
C ALA A 78 -20.79 -8.24 -16.67
N ARG A 79 -20.46 -7.00 -17.04
CA ARG A 79 -20.27 -6.58 -18.43
C ARG A 79 -19.10 -7.28 -19.10
N GLU A 80 -17.99 -7.45 -18.37
CA GLU A 80 -16.82 -8.21 -18.83
C GLU A 80 -17.17 -9.68 -19.07
N ALA A 81 -17.89 -10.31 -18.14
CA ALA A 81 -18.36 -11.69 -18.28
C ALA A 81 -19.29 -11.89 -19.50
N MET A 82 -20.00 -10.84 -19.91
CA MET A 82 -20.88 -10.85 -21.09
C MET A 82 -20.16 -10.47 -22.39
N GLY A 83 -18.83 -10.24 -22.35
CA GLY A 83 -18.02 -9.93 -23.52
C GLY A 83 -18.23 -8.52 -24.10
N GLU A 84 -18.82 -7.59 -23.35
CA GLU A 84 -19.10 -6.22 -23.81
C GLU A 84 -17.86 -5.32 -23.83
N ARG A 85 -16.71 -5.77 -23.28
CA ARG A 85 -15.44 -5.04 -23.35
C ARG A 85 -14.31 -5.90 -23.92
N PRO A 86 -13.70 -5.49 -25.03
CA PRO A 86 -12.44 -6.06 -25.52
C PRO A 86 -11.21 -5.39 -24.87
N MET A 87 -11.30 -4.83 -23.70
CA MET A 87 -10.14 -4.34 -22.95
C MET A 87 -9.68 -5.45 -22.01
N GLY A 88 -8.39 -5.82 -22.13
CA GLY A 88 -7.77 -6.83 -21.31
C GLY A 88 -8.06 -6.63 -19.83
N GLU A 89 -8.07 -7.74 -19.13
CA GLU A 89 -8.29 -7.81 -17.70
C GLU A 89 -7.47 -6.73 -16.94
N ARG A 90 -8.05 -6.19 -15.88
CA ARG A 90 -7.41 -5.19 -15.03
C ARG A 90 -7.23 -5.76 -13.63
N ILE A 91 -6.01 -5.71 -13.13
CA ILE A 91 -5.66 -6.09 -11.76
C ILE A 91 -5.23 -4.83 -11.00
N ARG A 92 -5.92 -4.50 -9.90
CA ARG A 92 -5.56 -3.43 -8.99
C ARG A 92 -4.76 -4.01 -7.83
N PHE A 93 -3.48 -3.77 -7.84
CA PHE A 93 -2.52 -4.27 -6.88
C PHE A 93 -2.11 -3.17 -5.91
N GLY A 94 -2.38 -3.37 -4.61
CA GLY A 94 -1.97 -2.50 -3.53
C GLY A 94 -0.70 -3.00 -2.85
N THR A 95 0.29 -2.14 -2.66
CA THR A 95 1.51 -2.46 -1.90
C THR A 95 2.23 -1.19 -1.44
N SER A 96 3.20 -1.28 -0.53
CA SER A 96 4.05 -0.14 -0.22
C SER A 96 5.05 0.12 -1.35
N GLU A 97 5.53 1.38 -1.50
CA GLU A 97 6.57 1.70 -2.49
C GLU A 97 7.84 0.83 -2.29
N GLU A 98 8.18 0.48 -1.05
CA GLU A 98 9.34 -0.36 -0.75
C GLU A 98 9.15 -1.78 -1.27
N GLN A 99 8.00 -2.39 -1.00
CA GLN A 99 7.67 -3.71 -1.51
C GLN A 99 7.49 -3.72 -3.03
N ALA A 100 6.90 -2.66 -3.61
CA ALA A 100 6.84 -2.51 -5.06
C ALA A 100 8.23 -2.55 -5.68
N ASN A 101 9.18 -1.79 -5.15
CA ASN A 101 10.57 -1.77 -5.62
C ASN A 101 11.29 -3.12 -5.41
N ALA A 102 10.95 -3.86 -4.35
CA ALA A 102 11.58 -5.14 -4.03
C ALA A 102 11.07 -6.28 -4.91
N TYR A 103 9.78 -6.31 -5.25
CA TYR A 103 9.16 -7.49 -5.86
C TYR A 103 8.69 -7.29 -7.31
N LEU A 104 8.22 -6.08 -7.70
CA LEU A 104 7.67 -5.87 -9.03
C LEU A 104 8.69 -6.01 -10.17
N PRO A 105 9.98 -5.66 -10.02
CA PRO A 105 10.96 -5.87 -11.07
C PRO A 105 11.10 -7.33 -11.52
N GLU A 106 10.87 -8.28 -10.63
CA GLU A 106 10.89 -9.71 -10.94
C GLU A 106 9.50 -10.20 -11.39
N LEU A 107 8.44 -9.78 -10.73
CA LEU A 107 7.07 -10.21 -10.98
C LEU A 107 6.55 -9.78 -12.36
N LEU A 108 6.67 -8.48 -12.68
CA LEU A 108 6.02 -7.90 -13.85
C LEU A 108 6.51 -8.48 -15.18
N PRO A 109 7.82 -8.68 -15.42
CA PRO A 109 8.28 -9.31 -16.67
C PRO A 109 7.73 -10.73 -16.84
N ARG A 110 7.79 -11.56 -15.78
CA ARG A 110 7.27 -12.94 -15.83
C ARG A 110 5.78 -12.99 -16.13
N PHE A 111 5.01 -12.09 -15.52
CA PHE A 111 3.58 -12.01 -15.75
C PHE A 111 3.23 -11.55 -17.15
N ALA A 112 3.93 -10.52 -17.65
CA ALA A 112 3.70 -9.96 -18.98
C ALA A 112 4.02 -10.93 -20.14
N GLU A 113 4.90 -11.91 -19.94
CA GLU A 113 5.17 -12.96 -20.93
C GLU A 113 3.92 -13.82 -21.20
N VAL A 114 3.09 -14.06 -20.18
CA VAL A 114 1.90 -14.90 -20.30
C VAL A 114 0.65 -14.08 -20.61
N TYR A 115 0.50 -12.91 -19.96
CA TYR A 115 -0.65 -12.04 -20.09
C TYR A 115 -0.27 -10.60 -20.49
N PRO A 116 0.25 -10.39 -21.73
CA PRO A 116 0.76 -9.08 -22.18
C PRO A 116 -0.31 -7.99 -22.29
N ASN A 117 -1.59 -8.37 -22.38
CA ASN A 117 -2.70 -7.44 -22.54
C ASN A 117 -3.43 -7.13 -21.21
N THR A 118 -3.02 -7.75 -20.09
CA THR A 118 -3.60 -7.46 -18.78
C THR A 118 -3.07 -6.14 -18.25
N ARG A 119 -3.97 -5.25 -17.86
CA ARG A 119 -3.62 -3.97 -17.24
C ARG A 119 -3.39 -4.14 -15.75
N ILE A 120 -2.19 -3.88 -15.28
CA ILE A 120 -1.87 -3.83 -13.86
C ILE A 120 -1.84 -2.37 -13.42
N GLU A 121 -2.63 -2.05 -12.39
CA GLU A 121 -2.66 -0.76 -11.73
C GLU A 121 -2.07 -0.93 -10.32
N VAL A 122 -0.89 -0.35 -10.12
CA VAL A 122 -0.19 -0.42 -8.84
C VAL A 122 -0.54 0.81 -8.01
N ILE A 123 -1.07 0.57 -6.81
CA ILE A 123 -1.44 1.59 -5.85
C ILE A 123 -0.48 1.49 -4.66
N CYS A 124 0.29 2.56 -4.40
CA CYS A 124 1.24 2.59 -3.31
C CYS A 124 0.72 3.44 -2.16
N ASP A 125 0.60 2.82 -0.98
CA ASP A 125 0.23 3.51 0.27
C ASP A 125 0.79 2.74 1.48
N ILE A 126 0.50 3.20 2.69
CA ILE A 126 0.79 2.47 3.93
C ILE A 126 -0.14 1.25 4.06
N SER A 127 0.36 0.18 4.70
CA SER A 127 -0.36 -1.10 4.82
C SER A 127 -1.79 -0.96 5.38
N ALA A 128 -2.00 -0.08 6.36
CA ALA A 128 -3.31 0.12 6.96
C ALA A 128 -4.35 0.63 5.94
N ASN A 129 -3.99 1.65 5.13
CA ASN A 129 -4.86 2.20 4.10
C ASN A 129 -5.12 1.17 2.99
N LEU A 130 -4.10 0.42 2.58
CA LEU A 130 -4.23 -0.62 1.55
C LEU A 130 -5.18 -1.74 1.97
N VAL A 131 -5.11 -2.18 3.22
CA VAL A 131 -6.02 -3.20 3.77
C VAL A 131 -7.45 -2.65 3.86
N GLU A 132 -7.62 -1.39 4.25
CA GLU A 132 -8.92 -0.72 4.25
C GLU A 132 -9.50 -0.62 2.83
N ASP A 133 -8.72 -0.16 1.86
CA ASP A 133 -9.11 -0.08 0.45
C ASP A 133 -9.46 -1.46 -0.13
N PHE A 134 -8.74 -2.51 0.27
CA PHE A 134 -9.06 -3.88 -0.09
C PHE A 134 -10.41 -4.31 0.49
N GLN A 135 -10.67 -4.05 1.76
CA GLN A 135 -11.95 -4.36 2.41
C GLN A 135 -13.12 -3.59 1.76
N GLN A 136 -12.87 -2.37 1.30
CA GLN A 136 -13.83 -1.56 0.54
C GLN A 136 -13.98 -2.01 -0.94
N GLY A 137 -13.21 -3.01 -1.37
CA GLY A 137 -13.27 -3.54 -2.73
C GLY A 137 -12.61 -2.66 -3.79
N LEU A 138 -11.77 -1.71 -3.40
CA LEU A 138 -11.03 -0.84 -4.31
C LEU A 138 -9.82 -1.53 -4.93
N LEU A 139 -9.25 -2.51 -4.21
CA LEU A 139 -8.11 -3.32 -4.62
C LEU A 139 -8.52 -4.77 -4.84
N ASP A 140 -7.82 -5.46 -5.74
CA ASP A 140 -8.06 -6.86 -6.06
C ASP A 140 -7.12 -7.79 -5.30
N VAL A 141 -5.89 -7.34 -5.11
CA VAL A 141 -4.86 -8.00 -4.32
C VAL A 141 -4.02 -6.96 -3.59
N VAL A 142 -3.59 -7.26 -2.37
CA VAL A 142 -2.71 -6.41 -1.57
C VAL A 142 -1.57 -7.25 -1.02
N LEU A 143 -0.35 -6.73 -1.13
CA LEU A 143 0.81 -7.21 -0.39
C LEU A 143 1.13 -6.17 0.68
N SER A 144 1.11 -6.57 1.93
CA SER A 144 1.28 -5.67 3.07
C SER A 144 2.20 -6.24 4.14
N VAL A 145 2.76 -5.34 4.93
CA VAL A 145 3.38 -5.70 6.21
C VAL A 145 2.27 -5.77 7.25
N ARG A 146 2.18 -6.89 7.94
CA ARG A 146 1.15 -7.15 8.93
C ARG A 146 1.37 -6.32 10.18
N HIS A 147 0.39 -5.53 10.56
CA HIS A 147 0.39 -4.75 11.81
C HIS A 147 -0.29 -5.52 12.95
N GLU A 148 -1.40 -6.18 12.63
CA GLU A 148 -2.18 -7.02 13.55
C GLU A 148 -2.66 -8.26 12.80
N PRO A 149 -2.90 -9.39 13.47
CA PRO A 149 -3.46 -10.57 12.82
C PRO A 149 -4.77 -10.23 12.13
N THR A 150 -4.80 -10.35 10.81
CA THR A 150 -6.03 -10.16 10.02
C THR A 150 -6.65 -11.51 9.73
N GLN A 151 -8.00 -11.57 9.69
CA GLN A 151 -8.72 -12.81 9.38
C GLN A 151 -8.67 -13.18 7.89
N SER A 152 -8.31 -12.22 7.02
CA SER A 152 -8.37 -12.37 5.56
C SER A 152 -7.01 -12.40 4.87
N GLY A 153 -5.92 -12.12 5.57
CA GLY A 153 -4.57 -12.12 5.02
C GLY A 153 -3.93 -13.50 5.09
N GLN A 154 -3.36 -13.96 3.97
CA GLN A 154 -2.50 -15.14 3.91
C GLN A 154 -1.09 -14.71 4.29
N LEU A 155 -0.53 -15.29 5.35
CA LEU A 155 0.87 -15.06 5.71
C LEU A 155 1.75 -15.74 4.65
N LEU A 156 2.65 -14.97 4.03
CA LEU A 156 3.60 -15.46 3.05
C LEU A 156 4.99 -15.75 3.65
N GLY A 157 5.41 -14.97 4.65
CA GLY A 157 6.72 -15.16 5.28
C GLY A 157 7.08 -14.05 6.26
N TRP A 158 8.32 -14.06 6.72
CA TRP A 158 8.90 -13.07 7.62
C TRP A 158 10.14 -12.44 6.99
N GLU A 159 10.29 -11.14 7.13
CA GLU A 159 11.51 -10.43 6.75
C GLU A 159 12.19 -9.81 7.97
N PRO A 160 13.51 -9.98 8.12
CA PRO A 160 14.24 -9.33 9.19
C PRO A 160 14.27 -7.82 8.98
N MET A 161 14.14 -7.06 10.05
CA MET A 161 14.42 -5.62 10.03
C MET A 161 15.88 -5.37 10.39
N VAL A 162 16.52 -4.49 9.64
CA VAL A 162 17.92 -4.15 9.80
C VAL A 162 18.11 -2.64 9.86
N TRP A 163 19.08 -2.20 10.67
CA TRP A 163 19.57 -0.83 10.63
C TRP A 163 20.46 -0.65 9.41
N ILE A 164 20.31 0.45 8.72
CA ILE A 164 21.15 0.77 7.56
C ILE A 164 21.74 2.17 7.64
N ALA A 165 22.93 2.32 7.07
CA ALA A 165 23.63 3.60 6.88
C ALA A 165 24.30 3.64 5.51
N ALA A 166 24.82 4.80 5.10
CA ALA A 166 25.70 4.88 3.94
C ALA A 166 26.96 4.03 4.11
N GLU A 167 27.49 3.50 3.01
CA GLU A 167 28.72 2.67 3.02
C GLU A 167 29.92 3.42 3.62
N ASP A 168 30.11 4.68 3.20
CA ASP A 168 31.29 5.49 3.51
C ASP A 168 31.10 6.37 4.76
N ALA A 169 29.97 6.27 5.46
CA ALA A 169 29.68 7.08 6.63
C ALA A 169 29.32 6.22 7.84
N ASP A 170 29.70 6.71 9.02
CA ASP A 170 29.31 6.11 10.28
C ASP A 170 28.65 7.13 11.20
N PRO A 171 27.35 7.41 10.97
CA PRO A 171 26.60 8.35 11.80
C PRO A 171 26.35 7.81 13.22
N THR A 172 26.76 6.57 13.51
CA THR A 172 26.61 5.96 14.84
C THR A 172 27.70 6.43 15.83
N ARG A 173 28.80 7.04 15.36
CA ARG A 173 29.91 7.52 16.21
C ARG A 173 29.56 8.73 17.08
N GLY A 174 28.46 9.43 16.77
CA GLY A 174 28.01 10.59 17.53
C GLY A 174 27.36 10.25 18.87
N HIS A 175 27.31 11.23 19.79
CA HIS A 175 26.56 11.08 21.06
C HIS A 175 25.05 10.96 20.85
N THR A 176 24.52 11.52 19.78
CA THR A 176 23.11 11.47 19.41
C THR A 176 22.96 10.80 18.05
N LEU A 177 22.15 9.76 17.98
CA LEU A 177 21.90 8.98 16.77
C LEU A 177 20.92 9.73 15.85
N PRO A 178 21.33 10.16 14.65
CA PRO A 178 20.42 10.83 13.73
C PRO A 178 19.55 9.81 12.99
N LEU A 179 18.24 9.96 13.06
CA LEU A 179 17.28 9.05 12.45
C LEU A 179 16.56 9.71 11.25
N ALA A 180 16.34 8.90 10.20
CA ALA A 180 15.43 9.18 9.11
C ALA A 180 14.34 8.09 9.13
N LEU A 181 13.10 8.43 9.48
CA LEU A 181 12.01 7.46 9.64
C LEU A 181 10.73 7.98 9.00
N ASN A 182 9.87 7.04 8.60
CA ASN A 182 8.52 7.35 8.13
C ASN A 182 7.70 8.03 9.24
N PRO A 183 6.58 8.70 8.91
CA PRO A 183 5.64 9.27 9.88
C PRO A 183 5.07 8.23 10.87
N GLU A 184 4.29 8.70 11.83
CA GLU A 184 3.53 7.84 12.73
C GLU A 184 2.59 6.91 11.95
N GLY A 185 2.38 5.69 12.49
CA GLY A 185 1.65 4.62 11.82
C GLY A 185 2.54 3.64 11.03
N CYS A 186 3.83 3.94 10.80
CA CYS A 186 4.75 3.01 10.16
C CYS A 186 5.30 1.99 11.19
N ILE A 187 5.18 0.69 10.87
CA ILE A 187 5.64 -0.39 11.75
C ILE A 187 7.17 -0.36 11.94
N PHE A 188 7.94 -0.04 10.91
CA PHE A 188 9.40 0.08 10.98
C PHE A 188 9.82 1.18 11.97
N ARG A 189 9.12 2.34 11.95
CA ARG A 189 9.32 3.39 12.94
C ARG A 189 9.00 2.90 14.34
N ALA A 190 7.89 2.22 14.53
CA ALA A 190 7.47 1.73 15.85
C ALA A 190 8.51 0.77 16.43
N HIS A 191 9.00 -0.19 15.63
CA HIS A 191 10.06 -1.12 16.05
C HIS A 191 11.38 -0.41 16.33
N ALA A 192 11.80 0.54 15.49
CA ALA A 192 13.01 1.33 15.68
C ALA A 192 12.98 2.08 17.02
N LEU A 193 11.91 2.82 17.29
CA LEU A 193 11.77 3.61 18.51
C LEU A 193 11.61 2.73 19.75
N ALA A 194 10.88 1.61 19.66
CA ALA A 194 10.75 0.66 20.75
C ALA A 194 12.08 -0.03 21.09
N ALA A 195 12.88 -0.35 20.07
CA ALA A 195 14.21 -0.93 20.27
C ALA A 195 15.17 0.08 20.92
N LEU A 196 15.22 1.32 20.42
CA LEU A 196 16.07 2.38 20.98
C LEU A 196 15.62 2.82 22.39
N GLY A 197 14.33 2.77 22.70
CA GLY A 197 13.80 3.11 24.01
C GLY A 197 14.25 2.17 25.14
N ARG A 198 14.80 0.98 24.79
CA ARG A 198 15.40 0.02 25.75
C ARG A 198 16.89 0.28 26.02
N GLN A 199 17.48 1.24 25.31
CA GLN A 199 18.88 1.63 25.45
C GLN A 199 18.99 3.06 25.96
N GLU A 200 20.09 3.35 26.70
CA GLU A 200 20.38 4.71 27.21
C GLU A 200 20.89 5.67 26.08
N ARG A 201 20.97 5.19 24.85
CA ARG A 201 21.52 5.97 23.74
C ARG A 201 20.56 7.07 23.30
N ARG A 202 21.05 8.29 23.22
CA ARG A 202 20.28 9.43 22.71
C ARG A 202 20.08 9.31 21.21
N TRP A 203 18.88 9.63 20.73
CA TRP A 203 18.55 9.69 19.32
C TRP A 203 17.74 10.95 19.02
N GLU A 204 17.75 11.35 17.77
CA GLU A 204 17.01 12.50 17.25
C GLU A 204 16.40 12.15 15.89
N LEU A 205 15.11 12.37 15.75
CA LEU A 205 14.42 12.24 14.47
C LEU A 205 14.68 13.51 13.64
N ARG A 206 15.65 13.43 12.70
CA ARG A 206 16.05 14.57 11.86
C ARG A 206 15.29 14.66 10.56
N TYR A 207 14.90 13.51 10.00
CA TYR A 207 14.23 13.44 8.71
C TYR A 207 12.99 12.58 8.83
N THR A 208 11.88 13.08 8.25
CA THR A 208 10.61 12.35 8.19
C THR A 208 10.02 12.51 6.80
N SER A 209 9.64 11.41 6.18
CA SER A 209 8.98 11.40 4.87
C SER A 209 8.06 10.19 4.75
N GLN A 210 6.94 10.36 4.04
CA GLN A 210 6.09 9.23 3.63
C GLN A 210 6.73 8.44 2.48
N SER A 211 7.50 9.13 1.63
CA SER A 211 8.18 8.49 0.50
C SER A 211 9.50 7.83 0.92
N PRO A 212 9.77 6.59 0.50
CA PRO A 212 11.06 5.93 0.67
C PRO A 212 12.24 6.77 0.14
N THR A 213 12.06 7.48 -0.96
CA THR A 213 13.08 8.38 -1.50
C THR A 213 13.46 9.47 -0.51
N GLY A 214 12.49 10.11 0.15
CA GLY A 214 12.74 11.14 1.16
C GLY A 214 13.47 10.62 2.41
N ILE A 215 13.33 9.32 2.73
CA ILE A 215 14.08 8.64 3.77
C ILE A 215 15.48 8.21 3.29
N ASN A 216 15.57 7.67 2.07
CA ASN A 216 16.82 7.11 1.55
C ASN A 216 17.88 8.20 1.27
N LEU A 217 17.49 9.37 0.76
CA LEU A 217 18.42 10.45 0.41
C LEU A 217 19.31 10.90 1.59
N PRO A 218 18.77 11.27 2.78
CA PRO A 218 19.63 11.63 3.91
C PRO A 218 20.46 10.47 4.42
N VAL A 219 20.00 9.20 4.30
CA VAL A 219 20.76 8.02 4.67
C VAL A 219 21.93 7.80 3.73
N GLN A 220 21.70 7.84 2.41
CA GLN A 220 22.75 7.73 1.38
C GLN A 220 23.80 8.85 1.47
N ALA A 221 23.38 10.04 1.91
CA ALA A 221 24.27 11.16 2.17
C ALA A 221 25.06 11.04 3.48
N GLY A 222 24.91 9.95 4.25
CA GLY A 222 25.59 9.73 5.52
C GLY A 222 25.11 10.61 6.68
N LEU A 223 23.96 11.24 6.55
CA LEU A 223 23.43 12.21 7.52
C LEU A 223 22.53 11.57 8.58
N ALA A 224 22.04 10.36 8.34
CA ALA A 224 21.14 9.62 9.22
C ALA A 224 21.24 8.11 9.00
N ILE A 225 20.63 7.35 9.92
CA ILE A 225 20.34 5.93 9.74
C ILE A 225 18.85 5.71 9.66
N THR A 226 18.44 4.57 9.12
CA THR A 226 17.04 4.16 9.07
C THR A 226 16.91 2.65 9.27
N VAL A 227 15.66 2.17 9.27
CA VAL A 227 15.32 0.74 9.35
C VAL A 227 14.66 0.32 8.05
N LYS A 228 15.12 -0.80 7.51
CA LYS A 228 14.63 -1.42 6.28
C LYS A 228 14.61 -2.94 6.41
N THR A 229 14.06 -3.62 5.41
CA THR A 229 14.40 -5.03 5.17
C THR A 229 15.66 -5.11 4.28
N PRO A 230 16.41 -6.21 4.30
CA PRO A 230 17.59 -6.39 3.45
C PRO A 230 17.28 -6.21 1.94
N ARG A 231 16.07 -6.55 1.52
CA ARG A 231 15.61 -6.40 0.13
C ARG A 231 15.42 -4.95 -0.30
N SER A 232 15.11 -4.08 0.64
CA SER A 232 14.90 -2.66 0.42
C SER A 232 16.17 -1.83 0.63
N LEU A 233 17.34 -2.48 0.66
CA LEU A 233 18.63 -1.81 0.86
C LEU A 233 18.92 -0.86 -0.31
N PRO A 234 19.03 0.46 -0.08
CA PRO A 234 19.36 1.41 -1.14
C PRO A 234 20.81 1.23 -1.62
N HIS A 235 21.08 1.63 -2.86
CA HIS A 235 22.44 1.69 -3.37
C HIS A 235 23.33 2.56 -2.46
N ASN A 236 24.61 2.21 -2.34
CA ASN A 236 25.60 2.89 -1.49
C ASN A 236 25.24 2.90 0.00
N CYS A 237 24.43 1.93 0.44
CA CYS A 237 24.11 1.70 1.84
C CYS A 237 24.52 0.30 2.27
N ARG A 238 24.83 0.18 3.55
CA ARG A 238 25.18 -1.09 4.20
C ARG A 238 24.28 -1.38 5.38
N ILE A 239 24.12 -2.64 5.69
CA ILE A 239 23.49 -3.09 6.93
C ILE A 239 24.49 -2.86 8.06
N LEU A 240 24.01 -2.28 9.16
CA LEU A 240 24.79 -2.09 10.38
C LEU A 240 24.77 -3.38 11.18
N ASP A 241 25.94 -3.84 11.58
CA ASP A 241 26.14 -5.03 12.39
C ASP A 241 26.00 -4.77 13.91
N GLU A 242 26.17 -5.80 14.71
CA GLU A 242 26.13 -5.72 16.17
C GLU A 242 27.24 -4.82 16.75
N ALA A 243 28.37 -4.68 16.05
CA ALA A 243 29.47 -3.80 16.45
C ALA A 243 29.07 -2.32 16.43
N SER A 244 28.02 -1.97 15.71
CA SER A 244 27.43 -0.62 15.69
C SER A 244 26.76 -0.23 17.02
N GLY A 245 26.57 -1.18 17.95
CA GLY A 245 25.92 -0.97 19.23
C GLY A 245 24.44 -0.62 19.14
N LEU A 246 23.78 -0.99 18.03
CA LEU A 246 22.35 -0.80 17.82
C LEU A 246 21.57 -2.04 18.29
N PRO A 247 20.36 -1.85 18.85
CA PRO A 247 19.56 -2.96 19.33
C PRO A 247 18.97 -3.77 18.15
N PRO A 248 18.74 -5.07 18.33
CA PRO A 248 18.04 -5.88 17.34
C PRO A 248 16.59 -5.41 17.17
N LEU A 249 16.09 -5.51 15.95
CA LEU A 249 14.78 -4.99 15.56
C LEU A 249 13.68 -6.06 15.45
N GLY A 250 14.07 -7.34 15.31
CA GLY A 250 13.15 -8.44 15.04
C GLY A 250 12.78 -8.56 13.56
N GLN A 251 11.58 -9.05 13.29
CA GLN A 251 11.09 -9.36 11.94
C GLN A 251 9.71 -8.74 11.73
N VAL A 252 9.36 -8.53 10.48
CA VAL A 252 8.00 -8.18 10.05
C VAL A 252 7.38 -9.35 9.30
N GLU A 253 6.07 -9.49 9.44
CA GLU A 253 5.27 -10.47 8.72
C GLU A 253 4.79 -9.87 7.41
N ILE A 254 4.97 -10.62 6.30
CA ILE A 254 4.46 -10.24 4.99
C ILE A 254 3.20 -11.04 4.72
N GLU A 255 2.11 -10.35 4.45
CA GLU A 255 0.82 -10.98 4.14
C GLU A 255 0.26 -10.53 2.80
N MET A 256 -0.45 -11.44 2.15
CA MET A 256 -1.20 -11.18 0.94
C MET A 256 -2.70 -11.25 1.21
N HIS A 257 -3.42 -10.22 0.83
CA HIS A 257 -4.88 -10.22 0.77
C HIS A 257 -5.30 -10.42 -0.67
N ARG A 258 -6.08 -11.45 -0.91
CA ARG A 258 -6.59 -11.80 -2.23
C ARG A 258 -8.11 -11.77 -2.22
N ARG A 259 -8.73 -11.17 -3.23
CA ARG A 259 -10.17 -11.12 -3.35
C ARG A 259 -10.74 -12.52 -3.62
N PRO A 260 -11.67 -13.02 -2.79
CA PRO A 260 -12.35 -14.28 -3.05
C PRO A 260 -13.31 -14.14 -4.24
N GLY A 261 -13.40 -15.19 -5.08
CA GLY A 261 -14.36 -15.27 -6.18
C GLY A 261 -14.00 -14.47 -7.44
N HIS A 262 -12.80 -13.91 -7.52
CA HIS A 262 -12.28 -13.36 -8.78
C HIS A 262 -11.90 -14.52 -9.69
N ALA A 263 -12.78 -14.86 -10.64
CA ALA A 263 -12.62 -16.03 -11.51
C ALA A 263 -11.87 -15.63 -12.79
N SER A 264 -10.56 -15.43 -12.69
CA SER A 264 -9.71 -15.13 -13.83
C SER A 264 -8.37 -15.86 -13.71
N GLU A 265 -7.99 -16.56 -14.78
CA GLU A 265 -6.72 -17.25 -14.87
C GLU A 265 -5.53 -16.29 -14.75
N ALA A 266 -5.64 -15.08 -15.30
CA ALA A 266 -4.58 -14.08 -15.20
C ALA A 266 -4.44 -13.56 -13.76
N PHE A 267 -5.53 -13.31 -13.06
CA PHE A 267 -5.49 -12.92 -11.64
C PHE A 267 -4.90 -14.02 -10.75
N ASP A 268 -5.29 -15.27 -11.01
CA ASP A 268 -4.77 -16.43 -10.28
C ASP A 268 -3.28 -16.59 -10.47
N LEU A 269 -2.81 -16.46 -11.72
CA LEU A 269 -1.38 -16.51 -12.03
C LEU A 269 -0.62 -15.34 -11.41
N PHE A 270 -1.19 -14.12 -11.43
CA PHE A 270 -0.56 -12.96 -10.79
C PHE A 270 -0.35 -13.20 -9.29
N CYS A 271 -1.39 -13.68 -8.58
CA CYS A 271 -1.29 -13.98 -7.16
C CYS A 271 -0.29 -15.10 -6.88
N GLN A 272 -0.26 -16.16 -7.70
CA GLN A 272 0.69 -17.25 -7.56
C GLN A 272 2.13 -16.77 -7.77
N GLN A 273 2.40 -16.03 -8.84
CA GLN A 273 3.74 -15.49 -9.09
C GLN A 273 4.18 -14.50 -8.02
N LEU A 274 3.25 -13.68 -7.47
CA LEU A 274 3.54 -12.81 -6.34
C LEU A 274 3.94 -13.61 -5.10
N GLU A 275 3.21 -14.68 -4.78
CA GLU A 275 3.56 -15.60 -3.70
C GLU A 275 4.94 -16.23 -3.92
N ASP A 276 5.20 -16.72 -5.13
CA ASP A 276 6.49 -17.31 -5.50
C ASP A 276 7.65 -16.32 -5.33
N VAL A 277 7.51 -15.09 -5.82
CA VAL A 277 8.54 -14.04 -5.70
C VAL A 277 8.78 -13.66 -4.24
N VAL A 278 7.75 -13.62 -3.39
CA VAL A 278 7.91 -13.31 -1.97
C VAL A 278 8.56 -14.46 -1.22
N THR A 279 8.11 -15.71 -1.45
CA THR A 279 8.53 -16.88 -0.66
C THR A 279 9.87 -17.48 -1.10
N HIS A 280 10.17 -17.54 -2.42
CA HIS A 280 11.41 -18.14 -2.92
C HIS A 280 12.63 -17.22 -2.84
N SER A 281 12.43 -16.01 -2.47
CA SER A 281 13.52 -15.06 -2.28
C SER A 281 14.27 -15.25 -0.95
N ASP A 282 13.87 -16.18 -0.08
CA ASP A 282 14.55 -16.49 1.19
C ASP A 282 15.93 -17.14 1.01
N ASP A 283 16.25 -17.61 -0.22
CA ASP A 283 17.54 -18.28 -0.49
C ASP A 283 18.74 -17.33 -0.72
N VAL A 284 18.53 -16.01 -0.79
CA VAL A 284 19.61 -15.07 -1.20
C VAL A 284 20.31 -14.38 -0.03
N THR A 285 19.75 -14.33 1.18
CA THR A 285 20.41 -13.65 2.31
C THR A 285 20.11 -14.25 3.69
N ALA A 286 20.55 -15.48 3.94
CA ALA A 286 20.82 -15.88 5.31
C ALA A 286 22.30 -15.61 5.60
N PRO A 287 22.67 -14.68 6.50
CA PRO A 287 24.00 -14.74 7.10
C PRO A 287 24.07 -16.06 7.89
N ALA A 288 25.02 -16.91 7.52
CA ALA A 288 25.33 -18.13 8.26
C ALA A 288 25.55 -17.77 9.73
N THR A 289 24.86 -18.48 10.62
CA THR A 289 24.93 -18.52 12.08
C THR A 289 23.75 -17.85 12.81
N LEU A 290 22.69 -18.66 12.98
CA LEU A 290 22.02 -18.76 14.27
C LEU A 290 21.61 -20.23 14.44
N LYS A 291 22.59 -21.03 14.89
CA LYS A 291 22.32 -22.34 15.47
C LYS A 291 21.52 -22.13 16.75
N SER A 292 20.36 -22.78 16.80
CA SER A 292 19.52 -22.93 17.97
C SER A 292 20.38 -23.34 19.17
N THR A 293 20.32 -22.57 20.23
CA THR A 293 20.63 -23.06 21.57
C THR A 293 19.31 -23.16 22.30
N ASP A 294 18.90 -24.42 22.51
CA ASP A 294 17.84 -24.78 23.43
C ASP A 294 18.15 -24.21 24.83
N TYR A 295 17.12 -23.51 25.37
CA TYR A 295 16.72 -23.62 26.78
C TYR A 295 15.34 -23.06 26.96
#